data_f0d5b94979d909e8ce1ca46f5fbe7d6b
#
_entry.id   f0d5b94979d909e8ce1ca46f5fbe7d6b
#
_cell.length_a   1.000
_cell.length_b   1.000
_cell.length_c   1.000
_cell.angle_alpha   90.00
_cell.angle_beta   90.00
_cell.angle_gamma   90.00
#
_symmetry.space_group_name_H-M   'P 1'
#
loop_
_entity.id
_entity.type
_entity.pdbx_description
1 polymer ?
#
loop_
_entity_poly.entity_id
_entity_poly.type
_entity_poly.pdbx_seq_one_letter_code
_entity_poly.pdbx_strand_id
1 'polypeptide(L)'
;MKELIFLLMLGLFGGMLSGFIGSGGAFVLPPGMMAIGAPGAIAVASNMCHKFPKAMIGAWRRLQVGHLDFRIAGLMATAAIFGVQAGIYIQSIVAKKLGPAGTNLYVTMAFLIVLPTVSYFCIRDVIQSRKHGIDDTEPLLARKLEKKFKLPPMVHFKTAGVTQSLWLTLPTGFATGFLAATIAVGGFVGVPSIIYLLGAPSVVASGTELGIAFVMGSTGTFSWAWFLGAVDFRMTVLILAGSLIGVQVGAVGTTYIKQYMIKLAMAVVMLQVTLDRKSTRL
;
A
#
# COMPACT_ATOMS: atom_id res chain seq x y z
N MET A 1 15.58 21.32 -13.73
CA MET A 1 14.61 20.93 -14.76
C MET A 1 14.51 19.41 -14.92
N LYS A 2 15.65 18.68 -15.02
CA LYS A 2 15.64 17.19 -15.14
C LYS A 2 14.93 16.49 -13.98
N GLU A 3 15.17 16.89 -12.73
CA GLU A 3 14.53 16.30 -11.55
C GLU A 3 13.01 16.54 -11.53
N LEU A 4 12.54 17.68 -11.99
CA LEU A 4 11.13 18.04 -12.04
C LEU A 4 10.38 17.13 -13.03
N ILE A 5 10.95 16.93 -14.23
CA ILE A 5 10.40 16.02 -15.23
C ILE A 5 10.43 14.59 -14.70
N PHE A 6 11.51 14.18 -14.05
CA PHE A 6 11.63 12.85 -13.45
C PHE A 6 10.54 12.59 -12.39
N LEU A 7 10.30 13.53 -11.47
CA LEU A 7 9.27 13.40 -10.44
C LEU A 7 7.84 13.35 -11.03
N LEU A 8 7.57 14.15 -12.07
CA LEU A 8 6.28 14.07 -12.79
C LEU A 8 6.09 12.70 -13.45
N MET A 9 7.12 12.20 -14.15
CA MET A 9 7.07 10.88 -14.79
C MET A 9 6.99 9.75 -13.76
N LEU A 10 7.73 9.85 -12.67
CA LEU A 10 7.66 8.92 -11.55
C LEU A 10 6.24 8.90 -10.95
N GLY A 11 5.64 10.08 -10.76
CA GLY A 11 4.25 10.21 -10.34
C GLY A 11 3.27 9.58 -11.33
N LEU A 12 3.44 9.83 -12.64
CA LEU A 12 2.63 9.25 -13.70
C LEU A 12 2.68 7.71 -13.66
N PHE A 13 3.88 7.13 -13.63
CA PHE A 13 4.07 5.68 -13.53
C PHE A 13 3.48 5.10 -12.24
N GLY A 14 3.79 5.69 -11.09
CA GLY A 14 3.23 5.27 -9.81
C GLY A 14 1.70 5.41 -9.76
N GLY A 15 1.16 6.45 -10.41
CA GLY A 15 -0.28 6.65 -10.60
C GLY A 15 -0.91 5.58 -11.47
N MET A 16 -0.31 5.24 -12.60
CA MET A 16 -0.79 4.16 -13.49
C MET A 16 -0.84 2.82 -12.74
N LEU A 17 0.24 2.44 -12.06
CA LEU A 17 0.28 1.25 -11.24
C LEU A 17 -0.81 1.27 -10.14
N SER A 18 -1.01 2.42 -9.50
CA SER A 18 -2.05 2.59 -8.51
C SER A 18 -3.45 2.44 -9.09
N GLY A 19 -3.69 2.95 -10.30
CA GLY A 19 -4.95 2.78 -11.02
C GLY A 19 -5.24 1.31 -11.36
N PHE A 20 -4.21 0.58 -11.80
CA PHE A 20 -4.32 -0.85 -12.09
C PHE A 20 -4.61 -1.68 -10.83
N ILE A 21 -3.94 -1.40 -9.72
CA ILE A 21 -3.92 -2.25 -8.53
C ILE A 21 -4.94 -1.81 -7.48
N GLY A 22 -5.41 -0.56 -7.57
CA GLY A 22 -6.32 0.05 -6.59
C GLY A 22 -5.61 0.94 -5.56
N SER A 23 -4.49 0.55 -4.97
CA SER A 23 -3.75 1.35 -3.97
C SER A 23 -2.23 1.26 -4.10
N GLY A 24 -1.73 0.46 -5.03
CA GLY A 24 -0.40 -0.13 -4.97
C GLY A 24 0.74 0.62 -5.63
N GLY A 25 0.54 1.69 -6.38
CA GLY A 25 1.64 2.40 -7.08
C GLY A 25 2.63 3.14 -6.16
N ALA A 26 2.28 3.26 -4.88
CA ALA A 26 3.09 3.99 -3.91
C ALA A 26 4.44 3.34 -3.57
N PHE A 27 4.65 2.07 -3.88
CA PHE A 27 5.90 1.37 -3.58
C PHE A 27 7.06 1.72 -4.52
N VAL A 28 6.77 2.26 -5.71
CA VAL A 28 7.79 2.71 -6.66
C VAL A 28 8.29 4.11 -6.34
N LEU A 29 7.47 4.93 -5.71
CA LEU A 29 7.75 6.35 -5.49
C LEU A 29 8.92 6.60 -4.52
N PRO A 30 8.97 6.00 -3.30
CA PRO A 30 10.09 6.25 -2.39
C PRO A 30 11.44 5.80 -2.96
N PRO A 31 11.58 4.59 -3.56
CA PRO A 31 12.81 4.23 -4.26
C PRO A 31 13.22 5.22 -5.34
N GLY A 32 12.27 5.68 -6.16
CA GLY A 32 12.53 6.67 -7.20
C GLY A 32 12.98 8.03 -6.64
N MET A 33 12.35 8.52 -5.57
CA MET A 33 12.79 9.74 -4.89
C MET A 33 14.18 9.59 -4.27
N MET A 34 14.46 8.44 -3.67
CA MET A 34 15.79 8.16 -3.10
C MET A 34 16.86 8.05 -4.18
N ALA A 35 16.54 7.63 -5.40
CA ALA A 35 17.47 7.57 -6.53
C ALA A 35 17.95 8.96 -6.98
N ILE A 36 17.15 10.01 -6.78
CA ILE A 36 17.56 11.40 -7.04
C ILE A 36 18.16 12.09 -5.79
N GLY A 37 18.50 11.31 -4.76
CA GLY A 37 19.19 11.81 -3.57
C GLY A 37 18.28 12.22 -2.40
N ALA A 38 16.95 12.03 -2.46
CA ALA A 38 16.09 12.32 -1.33
C ALA A 38 16.38 11.35 -0.16
N PRO A 39 16.53 11.86 1.07
CA PRO A 39 16.63 10.99 2.26
C PRO A 39 15.41 10.09 2.39
N GLY A 40 15.60 8.84 2.85
CA GLY A 40 14.54 7.84 2.95
C GLY A 40 13.33 8.30 3.76
N ALA A 41 13.56 9.03 4.86
CA ALA A 41 12.48 9.61 5.67
C ALA A 41 11.66 10.63 4.89
N ILE A 42 12.30 11.51 4.12
CA ILE A 42 11.63 12.52 3.27
C ILE A 42 10.86 11.85 2.15
N ALA A 43 11.45 10.84 1.52
CA ALA A 43 10.79 10.08 0.45
C ALA A 43 9.52 9.37 0.94
N VAL A 44 9.57 8.73 2.12
CA VAL A 44 8.41 8.06 2.74
C VAL A 44 7.35 9.07 3.15
N ALA A 45 7.74 10.16 3.83
CA ALA A 45 6.82 11.20 4.32
C ALA A 45 6.09 11.91 3.16
N SER A 46 6.83 12.33 2.13
CA SER A 46 6.28 12.99 0.94
C SER A 46 5.35 12.05 0.15
N ASN A 47 5.66 10.75 0.10
CA ASN A 47 4.77 9.77 -0.51
C ASN A 47 3.49 9.54 0.32
N MET A 48 3.53 9.60 1.65
CA MET A 48 2.31 9.56 2.46
C MET A 48 1.44 10.79 2.22
N CYS A 49 2.04 11.98 2.13
CA CYS A 49 1.34 13.21 1.82
C CYS A 49 0.67 13.17 0.43
N HIS A 50 1.38 12.70 -0.59
CA HIS A 50 0.82 12.48 -1.92
C HIS A 50 -0.35 11.47 -1.93
N LYS A 51 -0.26 10.42 -1.11
CA LYS A 51 -1.25 9.35 -1.04
C LYS A 51 -2.60 9.83 -0.51
N PHE A 52 -2.61 10.76 0.45
CA PHE A 52 -3.80 11.26 1.11
C PHE A 52 -4.87 11.81 0.14
N PRO A 53 -4.62 12.83 -0.71
CA PRO A 53 -5.65 13.38 -1.59
C PRO A 53 -6.06 12.39 -2.69
N LYS A 54 -5.13 11.57 -3.18
CA LYS A 54 -5.42 10.53 -4.17
C LYS A 54 -6.36 9.46 -3.60
N ALA A 55 -6.11 9.01 -2.37
CA ALA A 55 -6.93 8.01 -1.70
C ALA A 55 -8.33 8.53 -1.38
N MET A 56 -8.47 9.81 -1.05
CA MET A 56 -9.77 10.46 -0.83
C MET A 56 -10.66 10.36 -2.08
N ILE A 57 -10.13 10.75 -3.24
CA ILE A 57 -10.88 10.70 -4.51
C ILE A 57 -11.21 9.25 -4.88
N GLY A 58 -10.26 8.34 -4.71
CA GLY A 58 -10.46 6.93 -5.00
C GLY A 58 -11.50 6.28 -4.09
N ALA A 59 -11.45 6.52 -2.78
CA ALA A 59 -12.41 6.03 -1.80
C ALA A 59 -13.82 6.54 -2.08
N TRP A 60 -13.96 7.84 -2.42
CA TRP A 60 -15.24 8.43 -2.80
C TRP A 60 -15.88 7.72 -3.99
N ARG A 61 -15.12 7.50 -5.06
CA ARG A 61 -15.61 6.77 -6.25
C ARG A 61 -16.00 5.32 -5.93
N ARG A 62 -15.19 4.61 -5.14
CA ARG A 62 -15.48 3.23 -4.72
C ARG A 62 -16.70 3.15 -3.81
N LEU A 63 -16.93 4.17 -3.00
CA LEU A 63 -18.13 4.28 -2.18
C LEU A 63 -19.39 4.39 -3.05
N GLN A 64 -19.37 5.25 -4.09
CA GLN A 64 -20.52 5.45 -4.98
C GLN A 64 -20.95 4.17 -5.71
N VAL A 65 -20.01 3.30 -6.04
CA VAL A 65 -20.29 2.00 -6.70
C VAL A 65 -20.47 0.84 -5.72
N GLY A 66 -20.52 1.10 -4.40
CA GLY A 66 -20.76 0.08 -3.38
C GLY A 66 -19.61 -0.90 -3.16
N HIS A 67 -18.38 -0.54 -3.54
CA HIS A 67 -17.19 -1.39 -3.42
C HIS A 67 -16.30 -1.02 -2.22
N LEU A 68 -16.84 -0.35 -1.20
CA LEU A 68 -16.15 -0.01 0.02
C LEU A 68 -16.89 -0.57 1.22
N ASP A 69 -16.24 -1.41 2.02
CA ASP A 69 -16.81 -1.90 3.28
C ASP A 69 -16.39 -0.99 4.43
N PHE A 70 -17.35 -0.19 4.95
CA PHE A 70 -17.10 0.77 6.02
C PHE A 70 -16.67 0.13 7.34
N ARG A 71 -17.10 -1.11 7.61
CA ARG A 71 -16.76 -1.78 8.86
C ARG A 71 -15.31 -2.26 8.83
N ILE A 72 -14.88 -2.89 7.73
CA ILE A 72 -13.47 -3.25 7.53
C ILE A 72 -12.63 -1.96 7.55
N ALA A 73 -13.01 -0.94 6.75
CA ALA A 73 -12.28 0.31 6.66
C ALA A 73 -12.12 0.98 8.03
N GLY A 74 -13.20 1.10 8.80
CA GLY A 74 -13.17 1.73 10.12
C GLY A 74 -12.30 0.99 11.13
N LEU A 75 -12.48 -0.33 11.25
CA LEU A 75 -11.71 -1.14 12.20
C LEU A 75 -10.21 -1.19 11.83
N MET A 76 -9.90 -1.43 10.56
CA MET A 76 -8.50 -1.44 10.13
C MET A 76 -7.86 -0.05 10.18
N ALA A 77 -8.58 1.01 9.80
CA ALA A 77 -8.07 2.37 9.87
C ALA A 77 -7.75 2.79 11.31
N THR A 78 -8.62 2.45 12.27
CA THR A 78 -8.37 2.73 13.68
C THR A 78 -7.09 2.07 14.16
N ALA A 79 -6.90 0.78 13.87
CA ALA A 79 -5.67 0.07 14.20
C ALA A 79 -4.46 0.60 13.41
N ALA A 80 -4.66 0.98 12.15
CA ALA A 80 -3.63 1.52 11.30
C ALA A 80 -3.09 2.88 11.78
N ILE A 81 -3.93 3.73 12.42
CA ILE A 81 -3.47 4.97 13.06
C ILE A 81 -2.37 4.65 14.08
N PHE A 82 -2.60 3.69 14.96
CA PHE A 82 -1.59 3.28 15.95
C PHE A 82 -0.35 2.68 15.28
N GLY A 83 -0.53 1.89 14.22
CA GLY A 83 0.58 1.36 13.42
C GLY A 83 1.41 2.47 12.77
N VAL A 84 0.77 3.48 12.19
CA VAL A 84 1.42 4.67 11.61
C VAL A 84 2.24 5.41 12.67
N GLN A 85 1.67 5.66 13.85
CA GLN A 85 2.40 6.35 14.92
C GLN A 85 3.62 5.54 15.40
N ALA A 86 3.46 4.23 15.58
CA ALA A 86 4.56 3.33 15.94
C ALA A 86 5.67 3.34 14.87
N GLY A 87 5.31 3.29 13.58
CA GLY A 87 6.27 3.35 12.48
C GLY A 87 7.04 4.67 12.42
N ILE A 88 6.35 5.81 12.58
CA ILE A 88 6.98 7.14 12.63
C ILE A 88 7.88 7.27 13.85
N TYR A 89 7.46 6.76 15.00
CA TYR A 89 8.29 6.77 16.21
C TYR A 89 9.60 6.01 16.01
N ILE A 90 9.55 4.81 15.43
CA ILE A 90 10.76 4.03 15.10
C ILE A 90 11.63 4.78 14.09
N GLN A 91 11.05 5.33 13.04
CA GLN A 91 11.78 6.15 12.06
C GLN A 91 12.44 7.37 12.72
N SER A 92 11.79 8.03 13.68
CA SER A 92 12.34 9.16 14.40
C SER A 92 13.57 8.77 15.24
N ILE A 93 13.54 7.60 15.88
CA ILE A 93 14.69 7.06 16.63
C ILE A 93 15.86 6.77 15.68
N VAL A 94 15.57 6.13 14.54
CA VAL A 94 16.59 5.82 13.53
C VAL A 94 17.20 7.10 12.98
N ALA A 95 16.37 8.10 12.65
CA ALA A 95 16.83 9.40 12.14
C ALA A 95 17.71 10.13 13.15
N LYS A 96 17.32 10.13 14.44
CA LYS A 96 18.10 10.80 15.51
C LYS A 96 19.41 10.09 15.82
N LYS A 97 19.45 8.75 15.81
CA LYS A 97 20.65 7.98 16.20
C LYS A 97 21.60 7.73 15.03
N LEU A 98 21.11 7.51 13.83
CA LEU A 98 21.88 7.05 12.68
C LEU A 98 21.87 8.06 11.50
N GLY A 99 21.17 9.16 11.64
CA GLY A 99 21.09 10.21 10.61
C GLY A 99 20.46 9.75 9.29
N PRO A 100 20.67 10.52 8.20
CA PRO A 100 20.11 10.22 6.88
C PRO A 100 20.57 8.87 6.30
N ALA A 101 21.82 8.48 6.51
CA ALA A 101 22.34 7.20 6.05
C ALA A 101 21.63 6.01 6.75
N GLY A 102 21.37 6.14 8.05
CA GLY A 102 20.64 5.14 8.81
C GLY A 102 19.18 5.00 8.36
N THR A 103 18.50 6.11 8.08
CA THR A 103 17.13 6.07 7.54
C THR A 103 17.07 5.45 6.15
N ASN A 104 18.03 5.75 5.29
CA ASN A 104 18.15 5.13 3.97
C ASN A 104 18.36 3.62 4.09
N LEU A 105 19.25 3.19 4.98
CA LEU A 105 19.51 1.77 5.24
C LEU A 105 18.25 1.06 5.76
N TYR A 106 17.59 1.65 6.77
CA TYR A 106 16.37 1.09 7.36
C TYR A 106 15.26 0.91 6.33
N VAL A 107 14.96 1.97 5.56
CA VAL A 107 13.93 1.93 4.50
C VAL A 107 14.30 0.89 3.44
N THR A 108 15.56 0.84 3.01
CA THR A 108 16.01 -0.11 1.99
C THR A 108 15.93 -1.57 2.48
N MET A 109 16.36 -1.85 3.72
CA MET A 109 16.26 -3.19 4.29
C MET A 109 14.81 -3.64 4.44
N ALA A 110 13.94 -2.75 4.91
CA ALA A 110 12.51 -3.05 4.99
C ALA A 110 11.90 -3.35 3.61
N PHE A 111 12.29 -2.60 2.56
CA PHE A 111 11.90 -2.91 1.17
C PHE A 111 12.39 -4.29 0.72
N LEU A 112 13.66 -4.61 0.98
CA LEU A 112 14.28 -5.89 0.58
C LEU A 112 13.62 -7.10 1.27
N ILE A 113 13.01 -6.94 2.42
CA ILE A 113 12.29 -8.00 3.12
C ILE A 113 10.83 -8.07 2.67
N VAL A 114 10.13 -6.92 2.67
CA VAL A 114 8.68 -6.88 2.47
C VAL A 114 8.31 -7.13 1.01
N LEU A 115 8.99 -6.49 0.04
CA LEU A 115 8.61 -6.63 -1.37
C LEU A 115 8.74 -8.06 -1.91
N PRO A 116 9.86 -8.81 -1.68
CA PRO A 116 9.95 -10.19 -2.13
C PRO A 116 8.93 -11.10 -1.44
N THR A 117 8.68 -10.87 -0.15
CA THR A 117 7.69 -11.67 0.61
C THR A 117 6.30 -11.51 0.01
N VAL A 118 5.86 -10.27 -0.21
CA VAL A 118 4.54 -10.01 -0.81
C VAL A 118 4.49 -10.48 -2.27
N SER A 119 5.57 -10.28 -3.04
CA SER A 119 5.67 -10.77 -4.42
C SER A 119 5.52 -12.30 -4.48
N TYR A 120 6.18 -13.03 -3.59
CA TYR A 120 6.05 -14.49 -3.49
C TYR A 120 4.60 -14.92 -3.26
N PHE A 121 3.89 -14.29 -2.32
CA PHE A 121 2.48 -14.60 -2.08
C PHE A 121 1.59 -14.28 -3.28
N CYS A 122 1.81 -13.16 -3.96
CA CYS A 122 1.06 -12.78 -5.17
C CYS A 122 1.30 -13.79 -6.32
N ILE A 123 2.55 -14.19 -6.56
CA ILE A 123 2.88 -15.17 -7.61
C ILE A 123 2.25 -16.53 -7.30
N ARG A 124 2.38 -16.98 -6.05
CA ARG A 124 1.78 -18.22 -5.60
C ARG A 124 0.27 -18.26 -5.81
N ASP A 125 -0.40 -17.15 -5.51
CA ASP A 125 -1.85 -17.02 -5.71
C ASP A 125 -2.23 -17.09 -7.20
N VAL A 126 -1.50 -16.37 -8.07
CA VAL A 126 -1.72 -16.42 -9.52
C VAL A 126 -1.55 -17.83 -10.07
N ILE A 127 -0.51 -18.56 -9.61
CA ILE A 127 -0.26 -19.94 -10.05
C ILE A 127 -1.39 -20.87 -9.57
N GLN A 128 -1.83 -20.73 -8.33
CA GLN A 128 -2.91 -21.55 -7.78
C GLN A 128 -4.26 -21.26 -8.44
N SER A 129 -4.60 -20.00 -8.67
CA SER A 129 -5.84 -19.62 -9.37
C SER A 129 -5.88 -20.17 -10.78
N ARG A 130 -4.76 -20.17 -11.52
CA ARG A 130 -4.67 -20.79 -12.85
C ARG A 130 -4.85 -22.30 -12.84
N LYS A 131 -4.30 -23.01 -11.84
CA LYS A 131 -4.39 -24.48 -11.75
C LYS A 131 -5.80 -24.97 -11.46
N HIS A 132 -6.60 -24.20 -10.74
CA HIS A 132 -7.92 -24.66 -10.29
C HIS A 132 -9.09 -24.09 -11.13
N GLY A 133 -8.81 -23.27 -12.13
CA GLY A 133 -9.86 -22.67 -13.00
C GLY A 133 -10.88 -21.83 -12.23
N ILE A 134 -10.51 -21.35 -11.04
CA ILE A 134 -11.41 -20.70 -10.11
C ILE A 134 -11.20 -19.19 -10.26
N ASP A 135 -12.09 -18.56 -11.02
CA ASP A 135 -12.23 -17.12 -11.00
C ASP A 135 -12.80 -16.68 -9.63
N ASP A 136 -12.06 -15.84 -8.90
CA ASP A 136 -12.48 -15.05 -7.72
C ASP A 136 -13.20 -15.76 -6.55
N THR A 137 -13.07 -17.05 -6.37
CA THR A 137 -13.54 -17.72 -5.16
C THR A 137 -12.58 -17.46 -3.99
N GLU A 138 -13.16 -17.36 -2.78
CA GLU A 138 -12.44 -17.09 -1.52
C GLU A 138 -11.10 -17.81 -1.41
N PRO A 139 -10.01 -17.10 -1.11
CA PRO A 139 -8.69 -17.70 -1.01
C PRO A 139 -8.68 -18.84 0.02
N LEU A 140 -8.09 -19.97 -0.34
CA LEU A 140 -7.97 -21.15 0.55
C LEU A 140 -7.36 -20.81 1.92
N LEU A 141 -6.53 -19.78 1.97
CA LEU A 141 -5.90 -19.28 3.19
C LEU A 141 -6.92 -18.61 4.10
N ALA A 142 -7.82 -17.78 3.57
CA ALA A 142 -8.89 -17.14 4.33
C ALA A 142 -9.83 -18.17 4.96
N ARG A 143 -10.24 -19.20 4.21
CA ARG A 143 -11.06 -20.31 4.74
C ARG A 143 -10.36 -21.09 5.87
N LYS A 144 -9.06 -21.32 5.75
CA LYS A 144 -8.29 -21.99 6.84
C LYS A 144 -8.18 -21.11 8.07
N LEU A 145 -7.96 -19.81 7.89
CA LEU A 145 -7.87 -18.85 8.99
C LEU A 145 -9.22 -18.63 9.65
N GLU A 146 -10.30 -18.51 8.88
CA GLU A 146 -11.66 -18.42 9.41
C GLU A 146 -11.99 -19.61 10.33
N LYS A 147 -11.64 -20.84 9.91
CA LYS A 147 -11.85 -22.04 10.74
C LYS A 147 -10.98 -22.06 12.00
N LYS A 148 -9.74 -21.55 11.93
CA LYS A 148 -8.77 -21.60 13.03
C LYS A 148 -8.94 -20.44 14.02
N PHE A 149 -9.37 -19.26 13.56
CA PHE A 149 -9.50 -18.03 14.35
C PHE A 149 -10.98 -17.65 14.61
N LYS A 150 -11.85 -18.62 14.91
CA LYS A 150 -13.23 -18.36 15.38
C LYS A 150 -13.25 -17.84 16.82
N LEU A 151 -12.43 -16.82 17.11
CA LEU A 151 -12.39 -16.21 18.42
C LEU A 151 -13.37 -15.01 18.47
N PRO A 152 -14.31 -14.96 19.43
CA PRO A 152 -15.14 -13.79 19.61
C PRO A 152 -14.32 -12.58 20.07
N PRO A 153 -14.68 -11.34 19.69
CA PRO A 153 -15.88 -10.96 18.94
C PRO A 153 -15.73 -11.15 17.41
N MET A 154 -16.79 -11.72 16.81
CA MET A 154 -16.90 -11.89 15.36
C MET A 154 -17.70 -10.73 14.77
N VAL A 155 -17.22 -10.15 13.68
CA VAL A 155 -17.89 -9.05 12.98
C VAL A 155 -18.28 -9.49 11.57
N HIS A 156 -19.54 -9.28 11.22
CA HIS A 156 -20.03 -9.50 9.88
C HIS A 156 -19.84 -8.25 9.03
N PHE A 157 -19.09 -8.38 7.93
CA PHE A 157 -18.79 -7.32 6.95
C PHE A 157 -19.76 -7.42 5.78
N LYS A 158 -20.74 -6.50 5.75
CA LYS A 158 -21.87 -6.58 4.81
C LYS A 158 -21.47 -6.51 3.34
N THR A 159 -20.60 -5.57 2.98
CA THR A 159 -20.19 -5.36 1.58
C THR A 159 -19.23 -6.45 1.10
N ALA A 160 -18.37 -6.92 2.00
CA ALA A 160 -17.44 -8.01 1.70
C ALA A 160 -18.10 -9.39 1.74
N GLY A 161 -19.26 -9.55 2.40
CA GLY A 161 -19.97 -10.83 2.56
C GLY A 161 -19.25 -11.84 3.45
N VAL A 162 -18.31 -11.39 4.29
CA VAL A 162 -17.48 -12.27 5.13
C VAL A 162 -17.67 -11.95 6.62
N THR A 163 -17.45 -12.95 7.47
CA THR A 163 -17.48 -12.80 8.93
C THR A 163 -16.12 -13.15 9.49
N GLN A 164 -15.46 -12.18 10.13
CA GLN A 164 -14.11 -12.38 10.65
C GLN A 164 -13.96 -11.89 12.09
N SER A 165 -12.97 -12.45 12.79
CA SER A 165 -12.62 -12.05 14.14
C SER A 165 -11.92 -10.69 14.18
N LEU A 166 -12.21 -9.86 15.18
CA LEU A 166 -11.48 -8.63 15.45
C LEU A 166 -10.00 -8.88 15.73
N TRP A 167 -9.67 -10.03 16.34
CA TRP A 167 -8.29 -10.43 16.62
C TRP A 167 -7.44 -10.65 15.39
N LEU A 168 -8.05 -10.84 14.22
CA LEU A 168 -7.36 -10.92 12.94
C LEU A 168 -7.37 -9.56 12.23
N THR A 169 -8.50 -8.85 12.30
CA THR A 169 -8.70 -7.58 11.59
C THR A 169 -7.82 -6.44 12.13
N LEU A 170 -7.75 -6.30 13.47
CA LEU A 170 -6.99 -5.21 14.11
C LEU A 170 -5.47 -5.34 13.91
N PRO A 171 -4.81 -6.51 14.16
CA PRO A 171 -3.38 -6.66 13.87
C PRO A 171 -3.04 -6.45 12.41
N THR A 172 -3.92 -6.87 11.49
CA THR A 172 -3.75 -6.64 10.06
C THR A 172 -3.76 -5.14 9.74
N GLY A 173 -4.72 -4.39 10.31
CA GLY A 173 -4.76 -2.94 10.18
C GLY A 173 -3.52 -2.26 10.76
N PHE A 174 -3.10 -2.67 11.96
CA PHE A 174 -1.87 -2.14 12.59
C PHE A 174 -0.63 -2.40 11.72
N ALA A 175 -0.44 -3.62 11.24
CA ALA A 175 0.69 -3.98 10.39
C ALA A 175 0.70 -3.17 9.08
N THR A 176 -0.47 -2.98 8.46
CA THR A 176 -0.63 -2.16 7.26
C THR A 176 -0.24 -0.71 7.51
N GLY A 177 -0.69 -0.11 8.62
CA GLY A 177 -0.32 1.24 9.03
C GLY A 177 1.16 1.40 9.36
N PHE A 178 1.73 0.43 10.08
CA PHE A 178 3.15 0.39 10.42
C PHE A 178 4.03 0.35 9.16
N LEU A 179 3.73 -0.53 8.22
CA LEU A 179 4.45 -0.62 6.94
C LEU A 179 4.22 0.61 6.06
N ALA A 180 3.03 1.23 6.13
CA ALA A 180 2.79 2.49 5.44
C ALA A 180 3.73 3.59 5.92
N ALA A 181 3.92 3.71 7.24
CA ALA A 181 4.77 4.74 7.84
C ALA A 181 6.27 4.45 7.69
N THR A 182 6.68 3.19 7.66
CA THR A 182 8.09 2.82 7.58
C THR A 182 8.64 2.83 6.16
N ILE A 183 7.86 2.35 5.20
CA ILE A 183 8.29 2.17 3.81
C ILE A 183 7.27 2.66 2.78
N ALA A 184 6.21 3.33 3.21
CA ALA A 184 5.12 3.84 2.38
C ALA A 184 4.33 2.79 1.56
N VAL A 185 4.48 1.49 1.87
CA VAL A 185 3.92 0.34 1.12
C VAL A 185 2.59 -0.16 1.70
N GLY A 186 2.02 0.55 2.69
CA GLY A 186 0.84 0.09 3.43
C GLY A 186 -0.31 -0.41 2.55
N GLY A 187 -0.74 0.34 1.55
CA GLY A 187 -1.83 -0.07 0.68
C GLY A 187 -1.55 -1.30 -0.17
N PHE A 188 -0.29 -1.51 -0.47
CA PHE A 188 0.16 -2.66 -1.24
C PHE A 188 0.13 -3.97 -0.42
N VAL A 189 0.35 -3.87 0.88
CA VAL A 189 0.19 -4.99 1.82
C VAL A 189 -1.27 -5.09 2.27
N GLY A 190 -1.98 -3.98 2.40
CA GLY A 190 -3.36 -3.91 2.85
C GLY A 190 -4.33 -4.67 1.94
N VAL A 191 -4.27 -4.46 0.62
CA VAL A 191 -5.16 -5.16 -0.33
C VAL A 191 -5.00 -6.68 -0.25
N PRO A 192 -3.79 -7.26 -0.41
CA PRO A 192 -3.60 -8.70 -0.21
C PRO A 192 -4.04 -9.19 1.17
N SER A 193 -3.79 -8.41 2.21
CA SER A 193 -4.21 -8.81 3.56
C SER A 193 -5.73 -8.89 3.69
N ILE A 194 -6.47 -7.94 3.15
CA ILE A 194 -7.93 -7.97 3.14
C ILE A 194 -8.44 -9.16 2.31
N ILE A 195 -7.80 -9.47 1.19
CA ILE A 195 -8.18 -10.62 0.34
C ILE A 195 -7.84 -11.95 1.05
N TYR A 196 -6.58 -12.13 1.45
CA TYR A 196 -6.07 -13.45 1.87
C TYR A 196 -6.29 -13.76 3.35
N LEU A 197 -6.34 -12.75 4.22
CA LEU A 197 -6.57 -12.94 5.64
C LEU A 197 -8.05 -12.78 6.01
N LEU A 198 -8.73 -11.78 5.43
CA LEU A 198 -10.13 -11.51 5.74
C LEU A 198 -11.11 -12.18 4.76
N GLY A 199 -10.65 -12.66 3.60
CA GLY A 199 -11.48 -13.36 2.61
C GLY A 199 -12.37 -12.45 1.77
N ALA A 200 -12.15 -11.14 1.77
CA ALA A 200 -12.98 -10.21 1.02
C ALA A 200 -12.71 -10.31 -0.50
N PRO A 201 -13.72 -10.10 -1.36
CA PRO A 201 -13.53 -10.01 -2.80
C PRO A 201 -12.53 -8.92 -3.18
N SER A 202 -11.72 -9.16 -4.21
CA SER A 202 -10.61 -8.27 -4.59
C SER A 202 -11.05 -6.84 -4.91
N VAL A 203 -12.23 -6.68 -5.51
CA VAL A 203 -12.83 -5.37 -5.83
C VAL A 203 -13.19 -4.60 -4.55
N VAL A 204 -13.80 -5.27 -3.56
CA VAL A 204 -14.15 -4.68 -2.26
C VAL A 204 -12.88 -4.40 -1.45
N ALA A 205 -11.91 -5.31 -1.46
CA ALA A 205 -10.63 -5.13 -0.78
C ALA A 205 -9.89 -3.89 -1.27
N SER A 206 -9.79 -3.69 -2.60
CA SER A 206 -9.12 -2.53 -3.18
C SER A 206 -9.85 -1.22 -2.86
N GLY A 207 -11.20 -1.22 -2.88
CA GLY A 207 -12.00 -0.06 -2.53
C GLY A 207 -11.90 0.29 -1.04
N THR A 208 -11.97 -0.72 -0.17
CA THR A 208 -11.85 -0.58 1.28
C THR A 208 -10.46 -0.08 1.69
N GLU A 209 -9.40 -0.59 1.04
CA GLU A 209 -8.03 -0.11 1.28
C GLU A 209 -7.85 1.37 0.93
N LEU A 210 -8.53 1.90 -0.09
CA LEU A 210 -8.49 3.33 -0.38
C LEU A 210 -9.08 4.16 0.77
N GLY A 211 -10.14 3.67 1.43
CA GLY A 211 -10.67 4.30 2.65
C GLY A 211 -9.66 4.27 3.80
N ILE A 212 -9.01 3.13 4.03
CA ILE A 212 -7.93 2.98 5.04
C ILE A 212 -6.75 3.89 4.68
N ALA A 213 -6.36 3.92 3.41
CA ALA A 213 -5.24 4.72 2.91
C ALA A 213 -5.48 6.23 3.05
N PHE A 214 -6.72 6.69 2.94
CA PHE A 214 -7.10 8.07 3.23
C PHE A 214 -6.81 8.43 4.69
N VAL A 215 -7.25 7.60 5.64
CA VAL A 215 -7.01 7.82 7.06
C VAL A 215 -5.53 7.71 7.42
N MET A 216 -4.83 6.68 6.93
CA MET A 216 -3.38 6.53 7.15
C MET A 216 -2.58 7.68 6.53
N GLY A 217 -2.96 8.11 5.33
CA GLY A 217 -2.29 9.21 4.63
C GLY A 217 -2.44 10.54 5.35
N SER A 218 -3.66 10.87 5.82
CA SER A 218 -3.91 12.12 6.56
C SER A 218 -3.20 12.14 7.90
N THR A 219 -3.38 11.09 8.73
CA THR A 219 -2.73 11.00 10.04
C THR A 219 -1.20 10.90 9.92
N GLY A 220 -0.70 10.13 8.97
CA GLY A 220 0.73 10.00 8.73
C GLY A 220 1.36 11.29 8.21
N THR A 221 0.73 11.99 7.28
CA THR A 221 1.20 13.30 6.78
C THR A 221 1.33 14.30 7.92
N PHE A 222 0.27 14.41 8.75
CA PHE A 222 0.29 15.29 9.90
C PHE A 222 1.43 14.94 10.86
N SER A 223 1.58 13.67 11.22
CA SER A 223 2.61 13.24 12.16
C SER A 223 4.03 13.39 11.60
N TRP A 224 4.26 13.07 10.33
CA TRP A 224 5.55 13.27 9.68
C TRP A 224 5.94 14.75 9.58
N ALA A 225 4.97 15.62 9.26
CA ALA A 225 5.19 17.05 9.20
C ALA A 225 5.45 17.65 10.58
N TRP A 226 4.64 17.25 11.59
CA TRP A 226 4.70 17.81 12.93
C TRP A 226 5.92 17.37 13.73
N PHE A 227 6.22 16.06 13.74
CA PHE A 227 7.29 15.51 14.59
C PHE A 227 8.67 15.55 13.96
N LEU A 228 8.78 15.47 12.62
CA LEU A 228 10.06 15.37 11.95
C LEU A 228 10.31 16.46 10.90
N GLY A 229 9.29 17.23 10.52
CA GLY A 229 9.44 18.21 9.44
C GLY A 229 9.87 17.59 8.10
N ALA A 230 9.58 16.30 7.90
CA ALA A 230 10.17 15.50 6.82
C ALA A 230 9.38 15.52 5.52
N VAL A 231 8.26 16.25 5.45
CA VAL A 231 7.44 16.33 4.23
C VAL A 231 8.00 17.39 3.29
N ASP A 232 8.48 16.95 2.11
CA ASP A 232 8.83 17.86 1.04
C ASP A 232 7.59 18.13 0.15
N PHE A 233 7.02 19.33 0.34
CA PHE A 233 5.81 19.73 -0.37
C PHE A 233 6.03 19.86 -1.88
N ARG A 234 7.21 20.28 -2.33
CA ARG A 234 7.55 20.42 -3.75
C ARG A 234 7.55 19.06 -4.45
N MET A 235 8.24 18.08 -3.86
CA MET A 235 8.23 16.70 -4.36
C MET A 235 6.82 16.11 -4.35
N THR A 236 6.07 16.34 -3.27
CA THR A 236 4.69 15.85 -3.12
C THR A 236 3.78 16.36 -4.21
N VAL A 237 3.78 17.67 -4.50
CA VAL A 237 2.91 18.28 -5.52
C VAL A 237 3.24 17.78 -6.92
N LEU A 238 4.53 17.67 -7.25
CA LEU A 238 4.97 17.16 -8.57
C LEU A 238 4.54 15.72 -8.80
N ILE A 239 4.76 14.85 -7.80
CA ILE A 239 4.35 13.44 -7.88
C ILE A 239 2.83 13.35 -7.92
N LEU A 240 2.10 14.17 -7.16
CA LEU A 240 0.64 14.20 -7.15
C LEU A 240 0.09 14.58 -8.52
N ALA A 241 0.62 15.62 -9.15
CA ALA A 241 0.21 16.06 -10.48
C ALA A 241 0.37 14.95 -11.52
N GLY A 242 1.52 14.27 -11.56
CA GLY A 242 1.75 13.12 -12.43
C GLY A 242 0.82 11.95 -12.10
N SER A 243 0.64 11.65 -10.82
CA SER A 243 -0.13 10.47 -10.39
C SER A 243 -1.63 10.61 -10.59
N LEU A 244 -2.19 11.82 -10.55
CA LEU A 244 -3.61 12.06 -10.83
C LEU A 244 -3.95 11.74 -12.30
N ILE A 245 -3.04 12.04 -13.22
CA ILE A 245 -3.17 11.64 -14.63
C ILE A 245 -2.98 10.12 -14.75
N GLY A 246 -1.92 9.60 -14.16
CA GLY A 246 -1.58 8.18 -14.21
C GLY A 246 -2.67 7.27 -13.67
N VAL A 247 -3.28 7.62 -12.54
CA VAL A 247 -4.36 6.83 -11.94
C VAL A 247 -5.56 6.68 -12.87
N GLN A 248 -5.90 7.71 -13.63
CA GLN A 248 -7.03 7.65 -14.57
C GLN A 248 -6.69 6.72 -15.74
N VAL A 249 -5.50 6.83 -16.31
CA VAL A 249 -5.02 5.94 -17.37
C VAL A 249 -4.98 4.49 -16.89
N GLY A 250 -4.44 4.25 -15.68
CA GLY A 250 -4.41 2.93 -15.07
C GLY A 250 -5.81 2.36 -14.81
N ALA A 251 -6.73 3.15 -14.30
CA ALA A 251 -8.10 2.73 -14.04
C ALA A 251 -8.85 2.33 -15.31
N VAL A 252 -8.70 3.08 -16.40
CA VAL A 252 -9.25 2.71 -17.71
C VAL A 252 -8.59 1.43 -18.23
N GLY A 253 -7.28 1.28 -18.06
CA GLY A 253 -6.54 0.08 -18.44
C GLY A 253 -7.06 -1.21 -17.77
N THR A 254 -7.60 -1.12 -16.54
CA THR A 254 -8.15 -2.31 -15.84
C THR A 254 -9.38 -2.90 -16.52
N THR A 255 -10.09 -2.14 -17.34
CA THR A 255 -11.25 -2.65 -18.08
C THR A 255 -10.86 -3.59 -19.22
N TYR A 256 -9.62 -3.48 -19.70
CA TYR A 256 -9.10 -4.28 -20.83
C TYR A 256 -8.19 -5.43 -20.38
N ILE A 257 -7.75 -5.44 -19.12
CA ILE A 257 -6.74 -6.38 -18.62
C ILE A 257 -7.36 -7.28 -17.55
N LYS A 258 -7.14 -8.60 -17.68
CA LYS A 258 -7.62 -9.59 -16.70
C LYS A 258 -6.91 -9.40 -15.33
N GLN A 259 -7.62 -9.61 -14.23
CA GLN A 259 -7.13 -9.38 -12.87
C GLN A 259 -5.82 -10.12 -12.54
N TYR A 260 -5.65 -11.35 -13.03
CA TYR A 260 -4.42 -12.12 -12.81
C TYR A 260 -3.18 -11.46 -13.46
N MET A 261 -3.36 -10.77 -14.61
CA MET A 261 -2.27 -10.06 -15.28
C MET A 261 -1.82 -8.86 -14.45
N ILE A 262 -2.76 -8.20 -13.77
CA ILE A 262 -2.47 -7.09 -12.86
C ILE A 262 -1.64 -7.60 -11.67
N LYS A 263 -2.06 -8.71 -11.05
CA LYS A 263 -1.33 -9.36 -9.95
C LYS A 263 0.09 -9.78 -10.40
N LEU A 264 0.22 -10.33 -11.60
CA LEU A 264 1.51 -10.73 -12.17
C LEU A 264 2.41 -9.52 -12.44
N ALA A 265 1.87 -8.46 -13.07
CA ALA A 265 2.61 -7.23 -13.32
C ALA A 265 3.11 -6.60 -12.01
N MET A 266 2.28 -6.60 -10.95
CA MET A 266 2.69 -6.20 -9.61
C MET A 266 3.91 -6.98 -9.13
N ALA A 267 3.82 -8.30 -9.17
CA ALA A 267 4.89 -9.17 -8.69
C ALA A 267 6.20 -8.95 -9.45
N VAL A 268 6.12 -8.77 -10.78
CA VAL A 268 7.29 -8.51 -11.64
C VAL A 268 7.92 -7.16 -11.29
N VAL A 269 7.12 -6.09 -11.20
CA VAL A 269 7.66 -4.74 -10.86
C VAL A 269 8.29 -4.74 -9.47
N MET A 270 7.72 -5.46 -8.49
CA MET A 270 8.30 -5.59 -7.16
C MET A 270 9.65 -6.28 -7.17
N LEU A 271 9.74 -7.40 -7.89
CA LEU A 271 11.01 -8.11 -8.05
C LEU A 271 12.05 -7.23 -8.73
N GLN A 272 11.66 -6.48 -9.76
CA GLN A 272 12.54 -5.56 -10.47
C GLN A 272 13.08 -4.46 -9.57
N VAL A 273 12.21 -3.80 -8.77
CA VAL A 273 12.62 -2.78 -7.79
C VAL A 273 13.55 -3.37 -6.72
N THR A 274 13.32 -4.63 -6.32
CA THR A 274 14.17 -5.33 -5.35
C THR A 274 15.55 -5.64 -5.93
N LEU A 275 15.63 -6.08 -7.19
CA LEU A 275 16.87 -6.43 -7.88
C LEU A 275 17.71 -5.18 -8.19
N ASP A 276 17.09 -4.10 -8.65
CA ASP A 276 17.75 -2.84 -8.95
C ASP A 276 18.44 -2.25 -7.70
N ARG A 277 17.76 -2.33 -6.56
CA ARG A 277 18.35 -1.93 -5.27
C ARG A 277 19.52 -2.77 -4.81
N LYS A 278 19.58 -4.04 -5.19
CA LYS A 278 20.72 -4.92 -4.91
C LYS A 278 21.92 -4.56 -5.78
N SER A 279 21.67 -4.17 -7.04
CA SER A 279 22.71 -3.78 -8.01
C SER A 279 23.37 -2.44 -7.71
N THR A 280 22.62 -1.47 -7.19
CA THR A 280 23.12 -0.11 -6.90
C THR A 280 24.04 -0.03 -5.66
N ARG A 281 24.27 -1.14 -4.95
CA ARG A 281 25.14 -1.25 -3.75
C ARG A 281 26.40 -2.11 -3.93
N LEU A 282 26.63 -2.66 -5.13
CA LEU A 282 27.88 -3.29 -5.53
C LEU A 282 28.70 -2.34 -6.41
#